data_3120c186a95b6ede2fbc02759b548f72
#
_entry.id   3120c186a95b6ede2fbc02759b548f72
#
_cell.length_a   1.000
_cell.length_b   1.000
_cell.length_c   1.000
_cell.angle_alpha   90.00
_cell.angle_beta   90.00
_cell.angle_gamma   90.00
#
_symmetry.space_group_name_H-M   'P 1'
#
loop_
_entity.id
_entity.type
_entity.pdbx_description
1 polymer ?
#
loop_
_entity_poly.entity_id
_entity_poly.type
_entity_poly.pdbx_seq_one_letter_code
_entity_poly.pdbx_strand_id
1 'polypeptide(L)'
;MGTSTATISTAAWADDHTPRIAILGAGPTGLGAGYRLKELGYKNFQLFDRHEYVGGLAHSFTDAQGFTWDIGGHVMFSHYSYYDRVFDALMGEEYTLNNRESWVRMFDRWVPYPFQNNIRYLPKEAAFECMSGLIKAQNGKGKIASPTLARNFGEFIDAVFGEGIAKHFMRPYNYKVWAYEPEAMNKQWIGERVAVLDVDRALKNVMLGTDDFGWGPNNQFKFPLRGGTGEFYRRFGPALGLGKSGGECHVNLRKRVVSIDLERKVLSFSDGTAEHYDILISTMPLDVLCNSVLRGDVPAGVKSAAAGLKHSSGYMVGIGLRSRAPGAGTPDTKSWMYFPESNCPFYRVTYLSNYSPHMTPDRANYYSLLCETSESPAKPTRGDNGRDTEAMIEETIVGLENAGLLEPGERKNIVSRWCYYADYSYPTPSVERDEILTQVIPFLESHDIYSRGRFGMWKYEVSNTDHTLMQGVECVNRLLLGEPETTIGMTYQITQDGREAAVHERSAQAGSGEKRLSKPAAAQTPVPQTRAANLGVTADGVEVQVPGVARVVVRPRAAGAVLAA
;
A
#
# COMPACT_ATOMS: atom_id res chain seq x y z
N MET A 1 36.81 13.92 13.68
CA MET A 1 36.98 12.45 13.63
C MET A 1 35.96 11.96 12.63
N GLY A 2 36.43 11.43 11.52
CA GLY A 2 35.62 11.15 10.34
C GLY A 2 34.60 10.06 10.59
N THR A 3 33.39 10.27 10.13
CA THR A 3 32.35 9.27 9.96
C THR A 3 32.83 8.27 8.91
N SER A 4 33.34 7.14 9.35
CA SER A 4 33.62 6.01 8.47
C SER A 4 32.28 5.43 8.01
N THR A 5 31.83 5.84 6.83
CA THR A 5 30.92 5.04 6.04
C THR A 5 31.64 3.75 5.69
N ALA A 6 31.20 2.63 6.24
CA ALA A 6 31.71 1.31 5.85
C ALA A 6 31.42 1.14 4.35
N THR A 7 32.40 1.38 3.53
CA THR A 7 32.36 1.09 2.09
C THR A 7 32.45 -0.43 1.98
N ILE A 8 31.31 -1.08 1.70
CA ILE A 8 31.31 -2.49 1.31
C ILE A 8 32.13 -2.56 0.02
N SER A 9 33.22 -3.32 0.06
CA SER A 9 34.12 -3.47 -1.08
C SER A 9 33.31 -4.00 -2.28
N THR A 10 33.16 -3.19 -3.31
CA THR A 10 32.49 -3.53 -4.59
C THR A 10 33.26 -4.60 -5.38
N ALA A 11 34.46 -5.00 -4.93
CA ALA A 11 35.27 -6.04 -5.57
C ALA A 11 34.74 -7.47 -5.38
N ALA A 12 33.77 -7.70 -4.46
CA ALA A 12 33.32 -9.05 -4.11
C ALA A 12 32.39 -9.70 -5.15
N TRP A 13 31.91 -8.95 -6.16
CA TRP A 13 30.88 -9.42 -7.09
C TRP A 13 31.27 -9.29 -8.58
N ALA A 14 32.56 -9.23 -8.86
CA ALA A 14 33.10 -9.00 -10.21
C ALA A 14 33.48 -10.27 -10.97
N ASP A 15 33.31 -11.46 -10.38
CA ASP A 15 33.74 -12.72 -10.99
C ASP A 15 32.69 -13.28 -11.97
N ASP A 16 33.14 -13.92 -13.05
CA ASP A 16 32.33 -14.61 -14.09
C ASP A 16 31.44 -15.72 -13.55
N HIS A 17 31.53 -16.08 -12.26
CA HIS A 17 30.73 -17.09 -11.56
C HIS A 17 29.64 -16.51 -10.65
N THR A 18 29.36 -15.20 -10.75
CA THR A 18 28.30 -14.56 -9.96
C THR A 18 26.92 -15.05 -10.44
N PRO A 19 26.07 -15.62 -9.57
CA PRO A 19 24.75 -16.12 -9.97
C PRO A 19 23.91 -15.07 -10.70
N ARG A 20 23.23 -15.47 -11.77
CA ARG A 20 22.34 -14.60 -12.52
C ARG A 20 21.00 -14.46 -11.81
N ILE A 21 20.65 -13.25 -11.37
CA ILE A 21 19.38 -12.95 -10.71
C ILE A 21 18.43 -12.39 -11.75
N ALA A 22 17.32 -13.09 -11.99
CA ALA A 22 16.19 -12.56 -12.75
C ALA A 22 15.13 -12.02 -11.80
N ILE A 23 14.52 -10.87 -12.16
CA ILE A 23 13.42 -10.26 -11.43
C ILE A 23 12.22 -10.16 -12.36
N LEU A 24 11.09 -10.76 -12.01
CA LEU A 24 9.84 -10.65 -12.77
C LEU A 24 8.91 -9.66 -12.09
N GLY A 25 8.64 -8.55 -12.81
CA GLY A 25 7.79 -7.45 -12.42
C GLY A 25 8.58 -6.19 -12.05
N ALA A 26 8.20 -5.05 -12.65
CA ALA A 26 8.74 -3.71 -12.38
C ALA A 26 7.82 -2.88 -11.48
N GLY A 27 7.05 -3.52 -10.61
CA GLY A 27 6.32 -2.88 -9.51
C GLY A 27 7.26 -2.51 -8.36
N PRO A 28 6.73 -1.94 -7.25
CA PRO A 28 7.55 -1.51 -6.11
C PRO A 28 8.54 -2.56 -5.62
N THR A 29 8.12 -3.83 -5.54
CA THR A 29 8.97 -4.93 -5.06
C THR A 29 10.14 -5.22 -5.99
N GLY A 30 9.89 -5.36 -7.29
CA GLY A 30 10.97 -5.63 -8.25
C GLY A 30 11.92 -4.46 -8.41
N LEU A 31 11.39 -3.22 -8.38
CA LEU A 31 12.20 -2.00 -8.40
C LEU A 31 13.05 -1.88 -7.14
N GLY A 32 12.50 -2.20 -5.96
CA GLY A 32 13.24 -2.24 -4.71
C GLY A 32 14.38 -3.26 -4.74
N ALA A 33 14.11 -4.47 -5.24
CA ALA A 33 15.13 -5.51 -5.41
C ALA A 33 16.24 -5.06 -6.37
N GLY A 34 15.88 -4.57 -7.58
CA GLY A 34 16.84 -4.11 -8.57
C GLY A 34 17.69 -2.93 -8.07
N TYR A 35 17.05 -1.98 -7.39
CA TYR A 35 17.77 -0.83 -6.82
C TYR A 35 18.75 -1.26 -5.74
N ARG A 36 18.35 -2.18 -4.87
CA ARG A 36 19.22 -2.72 -3.81
C ARG A 36 20.40 -3.52 -4.36
N LEU A 37 20.17 -4.35 -5.39
CA LEU A 37 21.27 -5.05 -6.09
C LEU A 37 22.30 -4.06 -6.63
N LYS A 38 21.83 -3.00 -7.27
CA LYS A 38 22.71 -1.95 -7.79
C LYS A 38 23.47 -1.21 -6.69
N GLU A 39 22.83 -0.84 -5.56
CA GLU A 39 23.51 -0.23 -4.40
C GLU A 39 24.62 -1.12 -3.85
N LEU A 40 24.42 -2.44 -3.85
CA LEU A 40 25.41 -3.41 -3.41
C LEU A 40 26.50 -3.67 -4.46
N GLY A 41 26.42 -3.04 -5.64
CA GLY A 41 27.37 -3.22 -6.72
C GLY A 41 27.22 -4.55 -7.48
N TYR A 42 26.09 -5.27 -7.28
CA TYR A 42 25.80 -6.50 -8.01
C TYR A 42 25.41 -6.18 -9.45
N LYS A 43 26.03 -6.82 -10.44
CA LYS A 43 25.83 -6.50 -11.86
C LYS A 43 25.05 -7.56 -12.62
N ASN A 44 25.18 -8.84 -12.24
CA ASN A 44 24.57 -9.94 -12.98
C ASN A 44 23.10 -10.13 -12.65
N PHE A 45 22.27 -9.11 -12.93
CA PHE A 45 20.82 -9.18 -12.77
C PHE A 45 20.08 -8.50 -13.91
N GLN A 46 18.84 -8.95 -14.17
CA GLN A 46 17.92 -8.35 -15.13
C GLN A 46 16.50 -8.35 -14.57
N LEU A 47 15.79 -7.24 -14.80
CA LEU A 47 14.39 -7.07 -14.43
C LEU A 47 13.53 -7.06 -15.70
N PHE A 48 12.42 -7.81 -15.67
CA PHE A 48 11.50 -7.95 -16.81
C PHE A 48 10.09 -7.56 -16.40
N ASP A 49 9.39 -6.79 -17.22
CA ASP A 49 7.96 -6.48 -17.03
C ASP A 49 7.19 -6.60 -18.35
N ARG A 50 5.93 -7.06 -18.23
CA ARG A 50 5.02 -7.18 -19.38
C ARG A 50 4.55 -5.84 -19.94
N HIS A 51 4.55 -4.79 -19.13
CA HIS A 51 4.13 -3.45 -19.50
C HIS A 51 5.27 -2.67 -20.16
N GLU A 52 4.91 -1.56 -20.76
CA GLU A 52 5.86 -0.60 -21.35
C GLU A 52 6.33 0.47 -20.34
N TYR A 53 5.91 0.35 -19.09
CA TYR A 53 6.19 1.27 -18.00
C TYR A 53 6.57 0.53 -16.71
N VAL A 54 7.23 1.23 -15.81
CA VAL A 54 7.57 0.76 -14.46
C VAL A 54 6.53 1.27 -13.44
N GLY A 55 6.49 0.69 -12.25
CA GLY A 55 5.61 1.07 -11.15
C GLY A 55 4.50 0.06 -10.87
N GLY A 56 4.14 -0.80 -11.84
CA GLY A 56 3.06 -1.77 -11.68
C GLY A 56 1.75 -1.10 -11.24
N LEU A 57 1.12 -1.59 -10.16
CA LEU A 57 -0.11 -0.97 -9.61
C LEU A 57 0.12 0.40 -8.96
N ALA A 58 1.35 0.82 -8.73
CA ALA A 58 1.68 2.17 -8.24
C ALA A 58 2.01 3.15 -9.38
N HIS A 59 1.74 2.78 -10.64
CA HIS A 59 1.90 3.66 -11.80
C HIS A 59 0.77 4.71 -11.87
N SER A 60 1.01 5.80 -12.59
CA SER A 60 0.03 6.86 -12.85
C SER A 60 -0.01 7.19 -14.33
N PHE A 61 -1.18 7.54 -14.83
CA PHE A 61 -1.43 7.92 -16.21
C PHE A 61 -1.88 9.38 -16.30
N THR A 62 -1.47 10.07 -17.35
CA THR A 62 -2.02 11.38 -17.69
C THR A 62 -2.88 11.23 -18.92
N ASP A 63 -4.14 11.68 -18.86
CA ASP A 63 -5.06 11.60 -19.97
C ASP A 63 -4.87 12.75 -20.98
N ALA A 64 -5.62 12.70 -22.09
CA ALA A 64 -5.53 13.69 -23.15
C ALA A 64 -6.00 15.10 -22.71
N GLN A 65 -6.76 15.19 -21.62
CA GLN A 65 -7.24 16.44 -21.03
C GLN A 65 -6.25 17.01 -20.00
N GLY A 66 -5.16 16.30 -19.70
CA GLY A 66 -4.11 16.72 -18.78
C GLY A 66 -4.36 16.40 -17.31
N PHE A 67 -5.37 15.57 -17.00
CA PHE A 67 -5.55 15.04 -15.64
C PHE A 67 -4.61 13.85 -15.41
N THR A 68 -4.03 13.79 -14.22
CA THR A 68 -3.20 12.65 -13.78
C THR A 68 -4.02 11.73 -12.88
N TRP A 69 -4.00 10.44 -13.18
CA TRP A 69 -4.77 9.39 -12.50
C TRP A 69 -3.87 8.32 -11.93
N ASP A 70 -4.01 8.04 -10.66
CA ASP A 70 -3.34 6.92 -9.98
C ASP A 70 -4.18 5.64 -10.09
N ILE A 71 -3.55 4.49 -10.07
CA ILE A 71 -4.25 3.20 -9.95
C ILE A 71 -4.64 2.97 -8.49
N GLY A 72 -5.67 3.69 -8.02
CA GLY A 72 -6.10 3.77 -6.63
C GLY A 72 -5.46 4.92 -5.84
N GLY A 73 -6.09 5.31 -4.74
CA GLY A 73 -5.63 6.42 -3.90
C GLY A 73 -4.40 6.03 -3.08
N HIS A 74 -3.22 6.19 -3.62
CA HIS A 74 -1.97 5.96 -2.92
C HIS A 74 -1.45 7.23 -2.24
N VAL A 75 -0.82 7.06 -1.08
CA VAL A 75 -0.09 8.10 -0.35
C VAL A 75 1.29 7.56 0.03
N MET A 76 2.31 8.44 0.07
CA MET A 76 3.64 8.08 0.51
C MET A 76 3.74 8.27 2.01
N PHE A 77 3.61 7.18 2.70
CA PHE A 77 3.84 7.02 4.13
C PHE A 77 4.75 5.82 4.33
N SER A 78 5.69 5.88 5.25
CA SER A 78 6.71 4.86 5.41
C SER A 78 6.89 4.42 6.86
N HIS A 79 7.14 3.13 7.02
CA HIS A 79 7.57 2.49 8.28
C HIS A 79 9.09 2.23 8.28
N TYR A 80 9.82 2.62 7.21
CA TYR A 80 11.20 2.19 6.99
C TYR A 80 12.12 3.36 6.65
N SER A 81 13.15 3.55 7.44
CA SER A 81 14.19 4.55 7.17
C SER A 81 14.91 4.33 5.81
N TYR A 82 14.99 3.08 5.35
CA TYR A 82 15.53 2.78 4.03
C TYR A 82 14.65 3.35 2.91
N TYR A 83 13.33 3.12 2.99
CA TYR A 83 12.37 3.68 2.03
C TYR A 83 12.45 5.20 1.98
N ASP A 84 12.53 5.85 3.15
CA ASP A 84 12.63 7.31 3.24
C ASP A 84 13.88 7.84 2.56
N ARG A 85 15.05 7.20 2.79
CA ARG A 85 16.29 7.59 2.10
C ARG A 85 16.21 7.42 0.59
N VAL A 86 15.59 6.34 0.11
CA VAL A 86 15.40 6.11 -1.34
C VAL A 86 14.43 7.14 -1.92
N PHE A 87 13.34 7.45 -1.20
CA PHE A 87 12.41 8.49 -1.61
C PHE A 87 13.13 9.84 -1.74
N ASP A 88 13.87 10.25 -0.71
CA ASP A 88 14.57 11.53 -0.69
C ASP A 88 15.67 11.58 -1.78
N ALA A 89 16.38 10.47 -2.02
CA ALA A 89 17.40 10.38 -3.07
C ALA A 89 16.83 10.50 -4.49
N LEU A 90 15.64 9.95 -4.72
CA LEU A 90 15.02 9.96 -6.05
C LEU A 90 14.14 11.20 -6.28
N MET A 91 13.44 11.69 -5.26
CA MET A 91 12.48 12.79 -5.38
C MET A 91 13.08 14.16 -5.04
N GLY A 92 14.11 14.21 -4.19
CA GLY A 92 14.61 15.48 -3.67
C GLY A 92 13.49 16.27 -2.99
N GLU A 93 13.27 17.51 -3.42
CA GLU A 93 12.22 18.39 -2.91
C GLU A 93 10.93 18.39 -3.79
N GLU A 94 10.86 17.53 -4.79
CA GLU A 94 9.74 17.51 -5.74
C GLU A 94 8.52 16.75 -5.21
N TYR A 95 8.04 17.11 -4.02
CA TYR A 95 6.84 16.55 -3.41
C TYR A 95 6.06 17.61 -2.62
N THR A 96 4.80 17.29 -2.33
CA THR A 96 3.95 18.02 -1.39
C THR A 96 3.87 17.27 -0.07
N LEU A 97 3.76 18.00 1.04
CA LEU A 97 3.42 17.44 2.34
C LEU A 97 1.96 17.80 2.64
N ASN A 98 1.14 16.77 2.76
CA ASN A 98 -0.30 16.92 2.94
C ASN A 98 -0.74 16.44 4.32
N ASN A 99 -1.70 17.15 4.93
CA ASN A 99 -2.40 16.65 6.11
C ASN A 99 -3.55 15.76 5.67
N ARG A 100 -3.72 14.64 6.36
CA ARG A 100 -4.83 13.73 6.12
C ARG A 100 -6.14 14.34 6.59
N GLU A 101 -7.12 14.40 5.69
CA GLU A 101 -8.49 14.74 6.01
C GLU A 101 -9.42 13.68 5.43
N SER A 102 -9.87 12.75 6.26
CA SER A 102 -10.67 11.58 5.85
C SER A 102 -12.04 11.58 6.51
N TRP A 103 -13.05 11.20 5.75
CA TRP A 103 -14.45 11.22 6.16
C TRP A 103 -15.21 9.98 5.70
N VAL A 104 -16.31 9.66 6.40
CA VAL A 104 -17.25 8.63 5.99
C VAL A 104 -18.57 9.31 5.63
N ARG A 105 -19.12 9.03 4.45
CA ARG A 105 -20.42 9.50 4.01
C ARG A 105 -21.46 8.42 4.30
N MET A 106 -22.40 8.73 5.19
CA MET A 106 -23.51 7.82 5.51
C MET A 106 -24.67 8.58 6.16
N PHE A 107 -25.90 8.10 6.00
CA PHE A 107 -27.13 8.75 6.49
C PHE A 107 -27.21 10.22 6.04
N ASP A 108 -26.81 10.52 4.81
CA ASP A 108 -26.68 11.88 4.27
C ASP A 108 -25.83 12.83 5.11
N ARG A 109 -24.88 12.30 5.89
CA ARG A 109 -23.99 13.06 6.77
C ARG A 109 -22.54 12.75 6.49
N TRP A 110 -21.69 13.67 6.88
CA TRP A 110 -20.26 13.45 6.94
C TRP A 110 -19.86 13.10 8.37
N VAL A 111 -19.27 11.93 8.55
CA VAL A 111 -18.73 11.45 9.83
C VAL A 111 -17.21 11.50 9.74
N PRO A 112 -16.52 12.21 10.64
CA PRO A 112 -15.04 12.22 10.64
C PRO A 112 -14.47 10.81 10.83
N TYR A 113 -13.35 10.54 10.21
CA TYR A 113 -12.59 9.30 10.42
C TYR A 113 -11.64 9.44 11.63
N PRO A 114 -11.49 8.43 12.50
CA PRO A 114 -12.14 7.12 12.44
C PRO A 114 -13.62 7.18 12.81
N PHE A 115 -14.45 6.51 12.01
CA PHE A 115 -15.90 6.44 12.23
C PHE A 115 -16.26 6.06 13.68
N GLN A 116 -15.58 5.04 14.21
CA GLN A 116 -15.87 4.45 15.51
C GLN A 116 -15.78 5.47 16.65
N ASN A 117 -14.87 6.44 16.55
CA ASN A 117 -14.69 7.47 17.57
C ASN A 117 -15.70 8.62 17.45
N ASN A 118 -16.37 8.73 16.29
CA ASN A 118 -17.22 9.86 15.93
C ASN A 118 -18.68 9.48 15.72
N ILE A 119 -19.16 8.46 16.43
CA ILE A 119 -20.54 7.93 16.40
C ILE A 119 -21.59 9.01 16.66
N ARG A 120 -21.25 10.09 17.37
CA ARG A 120 -22.16 11.22 17.69
C ARG A 120 -22.77 11.89 16.45
N TYR A 121 -22.14 11.77 15.28
CA TYR A 121 -22.65 12.33 14.02
C TYR A 121 -23.81 11.55 13.41
N LEU A 122 -24.05 10.33 13.86
CA LEU A 122 -25.14 9.48 13.39
C LEU A 122 -26.52 9.97 13.86
N PRO A 123 -27.62 9.54 13.21
CA PRO A 123 -28.93 9.63 13.79
C PRO A 123 -28.94 8.99 15.18
N LYS A 124 -29.78 9.53 16.09
CA LYS A 124 -29.75 9.13 17.52
C LYS A 124 -29.99 7.64 17.72
N GLU A 125 -30.85 7.05 16.93
CA GLU A 125 -31.20 5.62 16.99
C GLU A 125 -29.99 4.77 16.57
N ALA A 126 -29.32 5.12 15.47
CA ALA A 126 -28.12 4.44 14.99
C ALA A 126 -26.93 4.64 15.97
N ALA A 127 -26.77 5.84 16.54
CA ALA A 127 -25.77 6.10 17.55
C ALA A 127 -26.00 5.26 18.82
N PHE A 128 -27.26 5.12 19.25
CA PHE A 128 -27.62 4.25 20.37
C PHE A 128 -27.35 2.77 20.07
N GLU A 129 -27.72 2.27 18.87
CA GLU A 129 -27.41 0.90 18.47
C GLU A 129 -25.90 0.64 18.50
N CYS A 130 -25.09 1.57 17.99
CA CYS A 130 -23.63 1.47 17.98
C CYS A 130 -23.06 1.42 19.40
N MET A 131 -23.45 2.37 20.26
CA MET A 131 -22.95 2.43 21.64
C MET A 131 -23.40 1.24 22.48
N SER A 132 -24.69 0.85 22.39
CA SER A 132 -25.23 -0.31 23.11
C SER A 132 -24.53 -1.61 22.69
N GLY A 133 -24.33 -1.80 21.39
CA GLY A 133 -23.62 -2.96 20.85
C GLY A 133 -22.17 -3.03 21.32
N LEU A 134 -21.47 -1.91 21.30
CA LEU A 134 -20.10 -1.78 21.73
C LEU A 134 -19.91 -2.10 23.22
N ILE A 135 -20.76 -1.53 24.08
CA ILE A 135 -20.76 -1.80 25.53
C ILE A 135 -21.01 -3.30 25.81
N LYS A 136 -21.95 -3.92 25.06
CA LYS A 136 -22.19 -5.38 25.20
C LYS A 136 -20.97 -6.20 24.80
N ALA A 137 -20.35 -5.87 23.66
CA ALA A 137 -19.17 -6.57 23.17
C ALA A 137 -18.01 -6.52 24.18
N GLN A 138 -17.68 -5.34 24.70
CA GLN A 138 -16.59 -5.19 25.67
C GLN A 138 -16.87 -5.87 27.03
N ASN A 139 -18.10 -6.01 27.41
CA ASN A 139 -18.48 -6.76 28.62
C ASN A 139 -18.65 -8.27 28.40
N GLY A 140 -18.21 -8.80 27.25
CA GLY A 140 -18.34 -10.22 26.90
C GLY A 140 -19.78 -10.69 26.70
N LYS A 141 -20.72 -9.75 26.53
CA LYS A 141 -22.16 -10.02 26.30
C LYS A 141 -22.57 -9.83 24.84
N GLY A 142 -21.62 -9.67 23.94
CA GLY A 142 -21.83 -9.65 22.49
C GLY A 142 -22.06 -11.06 21.93
N LYS A 143 -22.27 -11.16 20.60
CA LYS A 143 -22.39 -12.46 19.91
C LYS A 143 -21.19 -13.37 20.12
N ILE A 144 -20.00 -12.79 20.17
CA ILE A 144 -18.75 -13.48 20.45
C ILE A 144 -18.18 -12.90 21.75
N ALA A 145 -17.89 -13.75 22.71
CA ALA A 145 -17.53 -13.34 24.06
C ALA A 145 -16.14 -12.68 24.16
N SER A 146 -15.25 -12.94 23.19
CA SER A 146 -13.89 -12.36 23.13
C SER A 146 -13.36 -12.32 21.70
N PRO A 147 -12.62 -11.27 21.30
CA PRO A 147 -11.94 -11.22 20.01
C PRO A 147 -10.99 -12.39 19.76
N THR A 148 -10.39 -12.96 20.81
CA THR A 148 -9.49 -14.12 20.69
C THR A 148 -10.21 -15.38 20.24
N LEU A 149 -11.52 -15.51 20.54
CA LEU A 149 -12.34 -16.64 20.15
C LEU A 149 -12.89 -16.53 18.72
N ALA A 150 -12.79 -15.36 18.09
CA ALA A 150 -13.24 -15.16 16.73
C ALA A 150 -12.47 -16.07 15.76
N ARG A 151 -13.18 -16.78 14.87
CA ARG A 151 -12.61 -17.71 13.89
C ARG A 151 -12.28 -17.03 12.56
N ASN A 152 -12.95 -15.92 12.27
CA ASN A 152 -12.83 -15.16 11.04
C ASN A 152 -13.03 -13.66 11.31
N PHE A 153 -12.89 -12.84 10.26
CA PHE A 153 -13.00 -11.39 10.40
C PHE A 153 -14.43 -10.93 10.75
N GLY A 154 -15.47 -11.61 10.26
CA GLY A 154 -16.86 -11.28 10.63
C GLY A 154 -17.13 -11.45 12.12
N GLU A 155 -16.69 -12.58 12.70
CA GLU A 155 -16.77 -12.82 14.14
C GLU A 155 -15.89 -11.82 14.94
N PHE A 156 -14.73 -11.45 14.41
CA PHE A 156 -13.91 -10.40 15.02
C PHE A 156 -14.62 -9.05 15.07
N ILE A 157 -15.27 -8.65 13.98
CA ILE A 157 -16.09 -7.41 13.95
C ILE A 157 -17.15 -7.43 15.06
N ASP A 158 -17.89 -8.53 15.18
CA ASP A 158 -18.93 -8.66 16.20
C ASP A 158 -18.36 -8.63 17.64
N ALA A 159 -17.19 -9.25 17.85
CA ALA A 159 -16.53 -9.32 19.14
C ALA A 159 -15.94 -7.97 19.61
N VAL A 160 -15.42 -7.17 18.69
CA VAL A 160 -14.71 -5.91 18.99
C VAL A 160 -15.66 -4.72 18.97
N PHE A 161 -16.49 -4.62 17.92
CA PHE A 161 -17.28 -3.42 17.66
C PHE A 161 -18.76 -3.56 18.06
N GLY A 162 -19.22 -4.79 18.26
CA GLY A 162 -20.62 -5.08 18.56
C GLY A 162 -21.56 -4.88 17.36
N GLU A 163 -22.82 -5.28 17.55
CA GLU A 163 -23.80 -5.40 16.47
C GLU A 163 -24.11 -4.09 15.74
N GLY A 164 -24.15 -2.96 16.45
CA GLY A 164 -24.52 -1.68 15.86
C GLY A 164 -23.46 -1.17 14.87
N ILE A 165 -22.20 -1.10 15.29
CA ILE A 165 -21.09 -0.69 14.41
C ILE A 165 -20.90 -1.72 13.29
N ALA A 166 -21.04 -3.02 13.59
CA ALA A 166 -21.01 -4.08 12.60
C ALA A 166 -22.04 -3.86 11.50
N LYS A 167 -23.32 -3.62 11.87
CA LYS A 167 -24.45 -3.41 10.97
C LYS A 167 -24.30 -2.16 10.11
N HIS A 168 -23.97 -1.03 10.73
CA HIS A 168 -24.03 0.27 10.04
C HIS A 168 -22.76 0.59 9.24
N PHE A 169 -21.60 0.08 9.66
CA PHE A 169 -20.34 0.45 9.01
C PHE A 169 -19.44 -0.73 8.66
N MET A 170 -19.03 -1.55 9.63
CA MET A 170 -17.92 -2.48 9.41
C MET A 170 -18.25 -3.54 8.36
N ARG A 171 -19.41 -4.17 8.41
CA ARG A 171 -19.80 -5.20 7.45
C ARG A 171 -20.07 -4.64 6.05
N PRO A 172 -20.96 -3.65 5.86
CA PRO A 172 -21.24 -3.13 4.52
C PRO A 172 -20.00 -2.49 3.88
N TYR A 173 -19.20 -1.75 4.66
CA TYR A 173 -17.97 -1.14 4.13
C TYR A 173 -16.93 -2.18 3.71
N ASN A 174 -16.65 -3.18 4.57
CA ASN A 174 -15.67 -4.21 4.24
C ASN A 174 -16.13 -5.08 3.07
N TYR A 175 -17.41 -5.40 2.95
CA TYR A 175 -17.93 -6.08 1.76
C TYR A 175 -17.70 -5.27 0.47
N LYS A 176 -17.90 -3.94 0.53
CA LYS A 176 -17.62 -3.06 -0.62
C LYS A 176 -16.13 -2.99 -0.97
N VAL A 177 -15.23 -3.03 0.03
CA VAL A 177 -13.77 -2.99 -0.20
C VAL A 177 -13.25 -4.30 -0.76
N TRP A 178 -13.61 -5.42 -0.12
CA TRP A 178 -13.01 -6.73 -0.37
C TRP A 178 -13.73 -7.51 -1.48
N ALA A 179 -14.97 -7.17 -1.76
CA ALA A 179 -15.88 -7.93 -2.61
C ALA A 179 -16.13 -9.37 -2.11
N TYR A 180 -15.88 -9.63 -0.85
CA TYR A 180 -16.16 -10.87 -0.14
C TYR A 180 -16.76 -10.55 1.22
N GLU A 181 -17.61 -11.46 1.73
CA GLU A 181 -18.15 -11.33 3.08
C GLU A 181 -17.02 -11.45 4.12
N PRO A 182 -17.07 -10.68 5.22
CA PRO A 182 -16.08 -10.74 6.27
C PRO A 182 -15.83 -12.14 6.85
N GLU A 183 -16.84 -13.01 6.82
CA GLU A 183 -16.75 -14.42 7.26
C GLU A 183 -15.79 -15.26 6.41
N ALA A 184 -15.61 -14.91 5.15
CA ALA A 184 -14.67 -15.60 4.25
C ALA A 184 -13.21 -15.18 4.48
N MET A 185 -12.96 -14.21 5.35
CA MET A 185 -11.64 -13.64 5.60
C MET A 185 -11.10 -14.06 6.97
N ASN A 186 -9.80 -14.31 7.06
CA ASN A 186 -9.13 -14.48 8.35
C ASN A 186 -9.03 -13.14 9.11
N LYS A 187 -8.56 -13.17 10.35
CA LYS A 187 -8.42 -11.97 11.19
C LYS A 187 -6.98 -11.49 11.37
N GLN A 188 -5.99 -12.24 10.86
CA GLN A 188 -4.57 -11.96 11.07
C GLN A 188 -4.03 -10.78 10.24
N TRP A 189 -4.78 -10.33 9.24
CA TRP A 189 -4.38 -9.21 8.38
C TRP A 189 -4.68 -7.82 8.96
N ILE A 190 -5.46 -7.75 10.03
CA ILE A 190 -6.06 -6.48 10.52
C ILE A 190 -4.97 -5.48 10.90
N GLY A 191 -4.04 -5.86 11.77
CA GLY A 191 -2.90 -5.03 12.16
C GLY A 191 -3.29 -3.60 12.53
N GLU A 192 -2.52 -2.66 12.05
CA GLU A 192 -2.77 -1.22 12.25
C GLU A 192 -3.91 -0.66 11.38
N ARG A 193 -4.54 -1.47 10.53
CA ARG A 193 -5.51 -1.00 9.53
C ARG A 193 -6.90 -0.74 10.08
N VAL A 194 -7.22 -1.33 11.19
CA VAL A 194 -8.52 -1.21 11.84
C VAL A 194 -8.36 -0.64 13.24
N ALA A 195 -8.80 0.61 13.43
CA ALA A 195 -8.75 1.27 14.73
C ALA A 195 -9.61 0.53 15.74
N VAL A 196 -8.98 0.04 16.81
CA VAL A 196 -9.69 -0.50 17.97
C VAL A 196 -10.17 0.62 18.86
N LEU A 197 -11.39 0.48 19.37
CA LEU A 197 -12.14 1.50 20.05
C LEU A 197 -11.97 1.42 21.57
N ASP A 198 -11.87 2.58 22.19
CA ASP A 198 -12.05 2.76 23.63
C ASP A 198 -13.48 3.22 23.89
N VAL A 199 -14.26 2.42 24.66
CA VAL A 199 -15.69 2.71 24.96
C VAL A 199 -15.84 4.02 25.70
N ASP A 200 -15.01 4.27 26.72
CA ASP A 200 -15.12 5.50 27.53
C ASP A 200 -14.85 6.73 26.65
N ARG A 201 -13.89 6.63 25.72
CA ARG A 201 -13.58 7.69 24.76
C ARG A 201 -14.76 7.91 23.79
N ALA A 202 -15.33 6.85 23.23
CA ALA A 202 -16.50 6.94 22.34
C ALA A 202 -17.71 7.50 23.08
N LEU A 203 -17.99 7.02 24.30
CA LEU A 203 -19.09 7.50 25.14
C LEU A 203 -18.92 8.98 25.48
N LYS A 204 -17.71 9.39 25.88
CA LYS A 204 -17.39 10.79 26.14
C LYS A 204 -17.68 11.67 24.92
N ASN A 205 -17.23 11.25 23.74
CA ASN A 205 -17.46 12.00 22.49
C ASN A 205 -18.96 12.16 22.19
N VAL A 206 -19.75 11.10 22.40
CA VAL A 206 -21.20 11.16 22.21
C VAL A 206 -21.86 12.07 23.23
N MET A 207 -21.51 11.96 24.53
CA MET A 207 -22.16 12.69 25.60
C MET A 207 -21.78 14.17 25.67
N LEU A 208 -20.51 14.49 25.41
CA LEU A 208 -19.98 15.86 25.50
C LEU A 208 -19.95 16.57 24.14
N GLY A 209 -20.29 15.89 23.05
CA GLY A 209 -20.25 16.47 21.71
C GLY A 209 -18.83 16.79 21.22
N THR A 210 -17.82 16.07 21.72
CA THR A 210 -16.41 16.27 21.33
C THR A 210 -16.04 15.43 20.10
N ASP A 211 -15.07 15.93 19.32
CA ASP A 211 -14.56 15.28 18.13
C ASP A 211 -13.23 14.58 18.42
N ASP A 212 -12.99 13.53 17.66
CA ASP A 212 -11.76 12.77 17.72
C ASP A 212 -11.24 12.59 16.29
N PHE A 213 -10.48 13.60 15.85
CA PHE A 213 -9.86 13.61 14.53
C PHE A 213 -8.43 13.07 14.60
N GLY A 214 -8.01 12.47 13.49
CA GLY A 214 -6.63 12.07 13.33
C GLY A 214 -6.34 10.75 14.02
N TRP A 215 -6.19 9.74 13.24
CA TRP A 215 -5.79 8.42 13.69
C TRP A 215 -4.65 7.90 12.84
N GLY A 216 -3.68 7.32 13.54
CA GLY A 216 -2.60 6.58 12.93
C GLY A 216 -1.42 7.43 12.47
N PRO A 217 -0.36 6.75 12.12
CA PRO A 217 0.93 7.35 11.78
C PRO A 217 0.89 8.15 10.46
N ASN A 218 -0.09 7.93 9.59
CA ASN A 218 -0.23 8.63 8.30
C ASN A 218 -1.12 9.88 8.36
N ASN A 219 -1.13 10.60 9.47
CA ASN A 219 -1.78 11.91 9.58
C ASN A 219 -1.17 12.94 8.63
N GLN A 220 0.11 12.80 8.33
CA GLN A 220 0.80 13.52 7.27
C GLN A 220 1.35 12.52 6.26
N PHE A 221 1.30 12.88 4.98
CA PHE A 221 1.87 12.05 3.92
C PHE A 221 2.54 12.91 2.85
N LYS A 222 3.60 12.37 2.28
CA LYS A 222 4.26 12.92 1.10
C LYS A 222 3.49 12.50 -0.16
N PHE A 223 3.51 13.36 -1.18
CA PHE A 223 2.97 13.03 -2.49
C PHE A 223 3.80 13.70 -3.58
N PRO A 224 4.18 13.03 -4.68
CA PRO A 224 4.97 13.63 -5.75
C PRO A 224 4.32 14.90 -6.29
N LEU A 225 5.10 15.97 -6.49
CA LEU A 225 4.60 17.25 -6.96
C LEU A 225 3.98 17.14 -8.37
N ARG A 226 4.51 16.27 -9.23
CA ARG A 226 4.01 16.01 -10.57
C ARG A 226 3.93 14.51 -10.82
N GLY A 227 3.07 14.11 -11.77
CA GLY A 227 3.02 12.76 -12.30
C GLY A 227 2.42 11.70 -11.38
N GLY A 228 1.73 12.10 -10.30
CA GLY A 228 1.08 11.19 -9.36
C GLY A 228 2.04 10.30 -8.58
N THR A 229 1.51 9.31 -7.89
CA THR A 229 2.30 8.29 -7.18
C THR A 229 3.34 7.63 -8.08
N GLY A 230 2.99 7.41 -9.36
CA GLY A 230 3.85 6.77 -10.35
C GLY A 230 5.17 7.47 -10.61
N GLU A 231 5.27 8.78 -10.32
CA GLU A 231 6.53 9.50 -10.54
C GLU A 231 7.67 8.97 -9.69
N PHE A 232 7.43 8.68 -8.43
CA PHE A 232 8.45 8.08 -7.58
C PHE A 232 9.00 6.78 -8.19
N TYR A 233 8.11 5.90 -8.67
CA TYR A 233 8.52 4.62 -9.26
C TYR A 233 9.12 4.79 -10.66
N ARG A 234 8.68 5.78 -11.44
CA ARG A 234 9.32 6.10 -12.73
C ARG A 234 10.80 6.45 -12.57
N ARG A 235 11.18 7.13 -11.48
CA ARG A 235 12.58 7.52 -11.23
C ARG A 235 13.53 6.36 -10.95
N PHE A 236 13.01 5.19 -10.60
CA PHE A 236 13.81 3.97 -10.56
C PHE A 236 14.29 3.53 -11.95
N GLY A 237 13.53 3.77 -13.01
CA GLY A 237 13.91 3.39 -14.37
C GLY A 237 15.29 3.94 -14.77
N PRO A 238 15.50 5.26 -14.83
CA PRO A 238 16.82 5.85 -15.08
C PRO A 238 17.88 5.48 -14.05
N ALA A 239 17.49 5.28 -12.78
CA ALA A 239 18.40 4.80 -11.75
C ALA A 239 18.93 3.38 -12.06
N LEU A 240 18.15 2.54 -12.73
CA LEU A 240 18.50 1.20 -13.20
C LEU A 240 18.99 1.15 -14.66
N GLY A 241 19.27 2.31 -15.27
CA GLY A 241 19.84 2.41 -16.61
C GLY A 241 18.83 2.56 -17.75
N LEU A 242 17.52 2.54 -17.48
CA LEU A 242 16.50 2.71 -18.52
C LEU A 242 16.61 4.09 -19.19
N GLY A 243 16.69 4.10 -20.53
CA GLY A 243 16.79 5.33 -21.32
C GLY A 243 18.15 6.04 -21.30
N LYS A 244 19.19 5.46 -20.68
CA LYS A 244 20.54 6.01 -20.71
C LYS A 244 21.32 5.52 -21.92
N SER A 245 21.97 6.45 -22.62
CA SER A 245 22.91 6.12 -23.70
C SER A 245 24.25 5.67 -23.11
N GLY A 246 24.76 4.50 -23.52
CA GLY A 246 26.13 4.07 -23.19
C GLY A 246 26.34 3.52 -21.77
N GLY A 247 25.30 2.99 -21.12
CA GLY A 247 25.37 2.35 -19.81
C GLY A 247 24.69 0.99 -19.78
N GLU A 248 24.94 0.22 -18.71
CA GLU A 248 24.26 -1.05 -18.45
C GLU A 248 22.79 -0.78 -18.07
N CYS A 249 21.86 -1.36 -18.82
CA CYS A 249 20.42 -1.29 -18.53
C CYS A 249 19.96 -2.61 -17.94
N HIS A 250 19.41 -2.56 -16.73
CA HIS A 250 18.89 -3.75 -16.05
C HIS A 250 17.38 -3.92 -16.21
N VAL A 251 16.69 -3.05 -16.95
CA VAL A 251 15.20 -3.06 -17.07
C VAL A 251 14.79 -3.38 -18.49
N ASN A 252 14.03 -4.47 -18.64
CA ASN A 252 13.48 -4.96 -19.89
C ASN A 252 11.94 -4.89 -19.85
N LEU A 253 11.37 -3.89 -20.49
CA LEU A 253 9.93 -3.69 -20.60
C LEU A 253 9.35 -4.45 -21.80
N ARG A 254 8.01 -4.62 -21.84
CA ARG A 254 7.28 -5.41 -22.84
C ARG A 254 7.70 -6.88 -22.90
N LYS A 255 8.23 -7.40 -21.79
CA LYS A 255 8.67 -8.78 -21.62
C LYS A 255 7.67 -9.57 -20.77
N ARG A 256 6.63 -10.11 -21.42
CA ARG A 256 5.65 -10.98 -20.77
C ARG A 256 6.22 -12.40 -20.68
N VAL A 257 6.52 -12.88 -19.46
CA VAL A 257 6.86 -14.28 -19.24
C VAL A 257 5.65 -15.18 -19.51
N VAL A 258 5.86 -16.26 -20.23
CA VAL A 258 4.83 -17.25 -20.59
C VAL A 258 5.17 -18.65 -20.09
N SER A 259 6.44 -18.90 -19.76
CA SER A 259 6.92 -20.17 -19.24
C SER A 259 8.16 -19.98 -18.39
N ILE A 260 8.23 -20.73 -17.28
CA ILE A 260 9.40 -20.86 -16.40
C ILE A 260 9.70 -22.35 -16.27
N ASP A 261 10.79 -22.78 -16.88
CA ASP A 261 11.29 -24.16 -16.80
C ASP A 261 12.10 -24.31 -15.50
N LEU A 262 11.59 -25.14 -14.57
CA LEU A 262 12.21 -25.34 -13.25
C LEU A 262 13.53 -26.08 -13.32
N GLU A 263 13.67 -27.04 -14.25
CA GLU A 263 14.87 -27.89 -14.35
C GLU A 263 16.00 -27.15 -15.05
N ARG A 264 15.66 -26.47 -16.18
CA ARG A 264 16.63 -25.74 -16.98
C ARG A 264 16.91 -24.33 -16.46
N LYS A 265 16.07 -23.83 -15.54
CA LYS A 265 16.08 -22.46 -15.04
C LYS A 265 16.03 -21.42 -16.17
N VAL A 266 15.06 -21.56 -17.07
CA VAL A 266 14.86 -20.72 -18.24
C VAL A 266 13.50 -20.04 -18.18
N LEU A 267 13.51 -18.71 -18.37
CA LEU A 267 12.31 -17.89 -18.63
C LEU A 267 12.09 -17.82 -20.13
N SER A 268 10.86 -18.08 -20.60
CA SER A 268 10.45 -17.81 -21.98
C SER A 268 9.45 -16.69 -22.02
N PHE A 269 9.62 -15.78 -22.97
CA PHE A 269 8.76 -14.60 -23.13
C PHE A 269 7.85 -14.71 -24.36
N SER A 270 6.77 -13.94 -24.36
CA SER A 270 5.77 -13.94 -25.44
C SER A 270 6.30 -13.45 -26.78
N ASP A 271 7.45 -12.78 -26.82
CA ASP A 271 8.14 -12.34 -28.03
C ASP A 271 9.10 -13.40 -28.60
N GLY A 272 9.10 -14.61 -28.05
CA GLY A 272 9.95 -15.73 -28.47
C GLY A 272 11.35 -15.71 -27.90
N THR A 273 11.74 -14.70 -27.13
CA THR A 273 13.05 -14.68 -26.46
C THR A 273 13.04 -15.52 -25.19
N ALA A 274 14.22 -15.91 -24.74
CA ALA A 274 14.41 -16.68 -23.53
C ALA A 274 15.61 -16.15 -22.72
N GLU A 275 15.57 -16.32 -21.40
CA GLU A 275 16.60 -15.90 -20.47
C GLU A 275 16.86 -16.97 -19.43
N HIS A 276 18.12 -17.23 -19.16
CA HIS A 276 18.56 -18.14 -18.09
C HIS A 276 18.66 -17.39 -16.76
N TYR A 277 18.35 -18.06 -15.65
CA TYR A 277 18.53 -17.54 -14.29
C TYR A 277 19.13 -18.61 -13.38
N ASP A 278 19.86 -18.19 -12.35
CA ASP A 278 20.23 -19.04 -11.22
C ASP A 278 19.28 -18.83 -10.06
N ILE A 279 18.87 -17.57 -9.83
CA ILE A 279 17.93 -17.14 -8.81
C ILE A 279 16.83 -16.30 -9.47
N LEU A 280 15.59 -16.56 -9.12
CA LEU A 280 14.44 -15.83 -9.60
C LEU A 280 13.71 -15.12 -8.45
N ILE A 281 13.58 -13.79 -8.52
CA ILE A 281 12.68 -13.01 -7.66
C ILE A 281 11.41 -12.74 -8.47
N SER A 282 10.28 -13.35 -8.07
CA SER A 282 9.01 -13.19 -8.77
C SER A 282 8.07 -12.29 -7.99
N THR A 283 7.49 -11.28 -8.65
CA THR A 283 6.44 -10.44 -8.09
C THR A 283 5.07 -10.69 -8.73
N MET A 284 4.98 -11.77 -9.52
CA MET A 284 3.75 -12.20 -10.18
C MET A 284 2.70 -12.66 -9.16
N PRO A 285 1.41 -12.60 -9.51
CA PRO A 285 0.39 -13.28 -8.74
C PRO A 285 0.72 -14.77 -8.57
N LEU A 286 0.70 -15.24 -7.33
CA LEU A 286 1.20 -16.57 -6.95
C LEU A 286 0.38 -17.70 -7.58
N ASP A 287 -0.92 -17.50 -7.74
CA ASP A 287 -1.83 -18.43 -8.43
C ASP A 287 -1.49 -18.54 -9.93
N VAL A 288 -1.22 -17.41 -10.59
CA VAL A 288 -0.77 -17.38 -12.01
C VAL A 288 0.60 -18.01 -12.16
N LEU A 289 1.53 -17.71 -11.26
CA LEU A 289 2.86 -18.30 -11.27
C LEU A 289 2.77 -19.83 -11.25
N CYS A 290 2.08 -20.41 -10.26
CA CYS A 290 2.02 -21.85 -10.06
C CYS A 290 1.19 -22.60 -11.10
N ASN A 291 0.07 -22.01 -11.56
CA ASN A 291 -0.87 -22.73 -12.42
C ASN A 291 -0.69 -22.46 -13.92
N SER A 292 -0.17 -21.26 -14.28
CA SER A 292 -0.13 -20.85 -15.68
C SER A 292 1.27 -20.82 -16.27
N VAL A 293 2.31 -20.55 -15.46
CA VAL A 293 3.64 -20.23 -15.99
C VAL A 293 4.70 -21.28 -15.67
N LEU A 294 4.69 -21.89 -14.46
CA LEU A 294 5.65 -22.93 -14.09
C LEU A 294 5.52 -24.19 -14.97
N ARG A 295 6.66 -24.74 -15.38
CA ARG A 295 6.81 -26.00 -16.15
C ARG A 295 7.83 -26.88 -15.45
N GLY A 296 7.71 -28.20 -15.62
CA GLY A 296 8.50 -29.21 -14.94
C GLY A 296 7.66 -29.94 -13.89
N ASP A 297 8.32 -30.58 -12.94
CA ASP A 297 7.66 -31.37 -11.88
C ASP A 297 7.09 -30.47 -10.76
N VAL A 298 5.94 -29.85 -11.04
CA VAL A 298 5.17 -29.08 -10.05
C VAL A 298 4.12 -29.99 -9.43
N PRO A 299 4.21 -30.31 -8.13
CA PRO A 299 3.26 -31.20 -7.47
C PRO A 299 1.81 -30.73 -7.62
N ALA A 300 0.90 -31.67 -7.88
CA ALA A 300 -0.53 -31.36 -8.03
C ALA A 300 -1.11 -30.64 -6.78
N GLY A 301 -0.61 -30.99 -5.59
CA GLY A 301 -0.99 -30.32 -4.33
C GLY A 301 -0.63 -28.84 -4.31
N VAL A 302 0.56 -28.45 -4.81
CA VAL A 302 0.98 -27.05 -4.91
C VAL A 302 0.10 -26.27 -5.87
N LYS A 303 -0.21 -26.82 -7.04
CA LYS A 303 -1.11 -26.21 -8.02
C LYS A 303 -2.52 -26.04 -7.45
N SER A 304 -3.07 -27.08 -6.83
CA SER A 304 -4.40 -27.02 -6.21
C SER A 304 -4.46 -26.01 -5.08
N ALA A 305 -3.45 -25.98 -4.20
CA ALA A 305 -3.36 -24.99 -3.13
C ALA A 305 -3.32 -23.56 -3.71
N ALA A 306 -2.43 -23.28 -4.65
CA ALA A 306 -2.32 -21.96 -5.27
C ALA A 306 -3.62 -21.52 -5.98
N ALA A 307 -4.37 -22.44 -6.59
CA ALA A 307 -5.66 -22.16 -7.20
C ALA A 307 -6.75 -21.75 -6.18
N GLY A 308 -6.56 -22.08 -4.89
CA GLY A 308 -7.45 -21.67 -3.80
C GLY A 308 -7.27 -20.24 -3.33
N LEU A 309 -6.24 -19.53 -3.79
CA LEU A 309 -6.00 -18.12 -3.43
C LEU A 309 -7.10 -17.22 -4.01
N LYS A 310 -7.65 -16.37 -3.16
CA LYS A 310 -8.73 -15.44 -3.51
C LYS A 310 -8.20 -14.02 -3.65
N HIS A 311 -8.71 -13.28 -4.64
CA HIS A 311 -8.42 -11.86 -4.83
C HIS A 311 -9.67 -11.11 -5.28
N SER A 312 -9.66 -9.80 -5.13
CA SER A 312 -10.61 -8.92 -5.81
C SER A 312 -9.93 -8.19 -6.96
N SER A 313 -10.71 -7.99 -8.02
CA SER A 313 -10.45 -7.03 -9.08
C SER A 313 -10.96 -5.65 -8.66
N GLY A 314 -10.66 -4.62 -9.43
CA GLY A 314 -11.17 -3.28 -9.12
C GLY A 314 -11.16 -2.34 -10.30
N TYR A 315 -12.15 -1.46 -10.29
CA TYR A 315 -12.24 -0.31 -11.20
C TYR A 315 -11.75 0.94 -10.47
N MET A 316 -10.85 1.66 -11.09
CA MET A 316 -10.39 3.01 -10.72
C MET A 316 -10.98 3.97 -11.74
N VAL A 317 -12.06 4.67 -11.35
CA VAL A 317 -12.76 5.61 -12.24
C VAL A 317 -12.37 7.02 -11.88
N GLY A 318 -11.75 7.73 -12.82
CA GLY A 318 -11.36 9.12 -12.74
C GLY A 318 -12.39 10.03 -13.40
N ILE A 319 -12.92 11.00 -12.63
CA ILE A 319 -13.84 12.03 -13.13
C ILE A 319 -13.18 13.39 -12.96
N GLY A 320 -12.77 14.01 -14.08
CA GLY A 320 -12.22 15.37 -14.12
C GLY A 320 -13.32 16.38 -14.41
N LEU A 321 -13.38 17.43 -13.57
CA LEU A 321 -14.46 18.41 -13.63
C LEU A 321 -13.91 19.84 -13.71
N ARG A 322 -14.67 20.72 -14.36
CA ARG A 322 -14.49 22.18 -14.18
C ARG A 322 -14.96 22.57 -12.80
N SER A 323 -14.23 23.49 -12.18
CA SER A 323 -14.61 24.09 -10.90
C SER A 323 -15.97 24.77 -10.97
N ARG A 324 -16.69 24.82 -9.85
CA ARG A 324 -18.04 25.40 -9.74
C ARG A 324 -18.08 26.88 -10.13
N ALA A 325 -16.98 27.59 -9.94
CA ALA A 325 -16.77 28.96 -10.41
C ALA A 325 -15.32 29.13 -10.86
N PRO A 326 -15.03 30.12 -11.76
CA PRO A 326 -13.65 30.43 -12.15
C PRO A 326 -12.78 30.75 -10.92
N GLY A 327 -11.63 30.10 -10.83
CA GLY A 327 -10.70 30.28 -9.72
C GLY A 327 -11.05 29.53 -8.42
N ALA A 328 -12.19 28.84 -8.34
CA ALA A 328 -12.64 28.18 -7.12
C ALA A 328 -11.86 26.89 -6.78
N GLY A 329 -11.25 26.26 -7.79
CA GLY A 329 -10.50 25.03 -7.61
C GLY A 329 -11.35 23.85 -7.14
N THR A 330 -10.80 23.00 -6.27
CA THR A 330 -11.49 21.87 -5.65
C THR A 330 -12.55 22.37 -4.67
N PRO A 331 -13.79 21.83 -4.71
CA PRO A 331 -14.89 22.32 -3.88
C PRO A 331 -14.79 21.94 -2.40
N ASP A 332 -13.86 21.09 -2.03
CA ASP A 332 -13.70 20.53 -0.67
C ASP A 332 -12.22 20.34 -0.33
N THR A 333 -11.90 20.31 0.96
CA THR A 333 -10.54 20.11 1.47
C THR A 333 -10.21 18.64 1.75
N LYS A 334 -11.22 17.75 1.72
CA LYS A 334 -11.06 16.34 2.03
C LYS A 334 -10.01 15.67 1.14
N SER A 335 -9.21 14.79 1.74
CA SER A 335 -8.24 13.96 1.01
C SER A 335 -8.95 12.78 0.36
N TRP A 336 -9.58 11.93 1.18
CA TRP A 336 -10.39 10.80 0.70
C TRP A 336 -11.56 10.52 1.62
N MET A 337 -12.56 9.88 1.04
CA MET A 337 -13.83 9.62 1.68
C MET A 337 -14.24 8.17 1.50
N TYR A 338 -14.96 7.61 2.49
CA TYR A 338 -15.43 6.24 2.54
C TYR A 338 -16.95 6.18 2.42
N PHE A 339 -17.47 5.17 1.70
CA PHE A 339 -18.88 5.02 1.34
C PHE A 339 -19.37 3.61 1.66
N PRO A 340 -19.93 3.37 2.87
CA PRO A 340 -20.43 2.06 3.26
C PRO A 340 -21.79 1.71 2.63
N GLU A 341 -22.62 2.71 2.27
CA GLU A 341 -23.98 2.50 1.79
C GLU A 341 -24.05 2.02 0.33
N SER A 342 -25.15 1.35 -0.02
CA SER A 342 -25.36 0.74 -1.35
C SER A 342 -25.82 1.73 -2.43
N ASN A 343 -26.02 3.00 -2.10
CA ASN A 343 -26.45 4.06 -3.02
C ASN A 343 -25.41 4.45 -4.07
N CYS A 344 -24.20 3.93 -3.96
CA CYS A 344 -23.11 4.13 -4.92
C CYS A 344 -22.26 2.85 -5.05
N PRO A 345 -21.59 2.60 -6.19
CA PRO A 345 -20.79 1.39 -6.41
C PRO A 345 -19.44 1.43 -5.67
N PHE A 346 -18.84 2.60 -5.53
CA PHE A 346 -17.50 2.76 -4.96
C PHE A 346 -17.49 2.67 -3.43
N TYR A 347 -16.36 2.20 -2.90
CA TYR A 347 -16.10 2.19 -1.46
C TYR A 347 -15.27 3.39 -1.00
N ARG A 348 -14.50 4.01 -1.92
CA ARG A 348 -13.63 5.17 -1.64
C ARG A 348 -13.67 6.16 -2.80
N VAL A 349 -13.67 7.44 -2.46
CA VAL A 349 -13.45 8.54 -3.40
C VAL A 349 -12.33 9.41 -2.88
N THR A 350 -11.41 9.79 -3.76
CA THR A 350 -10.27 10.66 -3.45
C THR A 350 -10.34 11.93 -4.28
N TYR A 351 -10.22 13.09 -3.64
CA TYR A 351 -9.92 14.34 -4.34
C TYR A 351 -8.43 14.38 -4.68
N LEU A 352 -8.03 13.79 -5.82
CA LEU A 352 -6.62 13.79 -6.23
C LEU A 352 -6.06 15.20 -6.43
N SER A 353 -6.91 16.15 -6.85
CA SER A 353 -6.56 17.57 -6.96
C SER A 353 -6.12 18.20 -5.65
N ASN A 354 -6.43 17.60 -4.49
CA ASN A 354 -5.95 18.07 -3.20
C ASN A 354 -4.55 17.55 -2.84
N TYR A 355 -4.07 16.49 -3.51
CA TYR A 355 -2.76 15.91 -3.20
C TYR A 355 -1.61 16.70 -3.80
N SER A 356 -1.79 17.21 -5.02
CA SER A 356 -0.83 18.08 -5.70
C SER A 356 -1.53 19.02 -6.69
N PRO A 357 -1.04 20.26 -6.86
CA PRO A 357 -1.59 21.20 -7.83
C PRO A 357 -1.49 20.72 -9.29
N HIS A 358 -0.67 19.71 -9.57
CA HIS A 358 -0.41 19.19 -10.91
C HIS A 358 -1.17 17.90 -11.23
N MET A 359 -2.15 17.52 -10.41
CA MET A 359 -3.05 16.39 -10.70
C MET A 359 -4.17 16.79 -11.68
N THR A 360 -4.31 18.08 -11.96
CA THR A 360 -5.24 18.64 -12.96
C THR A 360 -4.47 19.53 -13.93
N PRO A 361 -5.00 19.82 -15.12
CA PRO A 361 -4.35 20.73 -16.08
C PRO A 361 -4.21 22.16 -15.52
N ASP A 362 -5.15 22.60 -14.70
CA ASP A 362 -5.14 23.87 -13.98
C ASP A 362 -5.95 23.75 -12.69
N ARG A 363 -5.26 23.77 -11.55
CA ARG A 363 -5.88 23.65 -10.22
C ARG A 363 -6.94 24.71 -9.91
N ALA A 364 -6.81 25.92 -10.46
CA ALA A 364 -7.76 27.00 -10.20
C ALA A 364 -9.12 26.73 -10.88
N ASN A 365 -9.12 26.08 -12.04
CA ASN A 365 -10.30 25.91 -12.88
C ASN A 365 -10.79 24.46 -12.99
N TYR A 366 -10.07 23.49 -12.41
CA TYR A 366 -10.43 22.07 -12.46
C TYR A 366 -10.18 21.35 -11.14
N TYR A 367 -10.93 20.29 -10.93
CA TYR A 367 -10.71 19.32 -9.85
C TYR A 367 -10.96 17.91 -10.32
N SER A 368 -10.51 16.92 -9.53
CA SER A 368 -10.59 15.52 -9.92
C SER A 368 -11.04 14.64 -8.77
N LEU A 369 -11.90 13.68 -9.10
CA LEU A 369 -12.38 12.61 -8.22
C LEU A 369 -11.89 11.28 -8.75
N LEU A 370 -11.19 10.51 -7.91
CA LEU A 370 -10.84 9.11 -8.20
C LEU A 370 -11.72 8.21 -7.34
N CYS A 371 -12.54 7.41 -8.00
CA CYS A 371 -13.51 6.50 -7.37
C CYS A 371 -13.03 5.06 -7.51
N GLU A 372 -13.08 4.29 -6.42
CA GLU A 372 -12.60 2.91 -6.39
C GLU A 372 -13.74 1.95 -6.09
N THR A 373 -13.99 1.01 -7.01
CA THR A 373 -15.01 -0.03 -6.91
C THR A 373 -14.38 -1.40 -7.01
N SER A 374 -14.63 -2.28 -6.05
CA SER A 374 -14.14 -3.66 -6.06
C SER A 374 -15.14 -4.62 -6.68
N GLU A 375 -14.61 -5.71 -7.24
CA GLU A 375 -15.37 -6.78 -7.85
C GLU A 375 -14.74 -8.14 -7.51
N SER A 376 -15.54 -9.20 -7.45
CA SER A 376 -15.12 -10.58 -7.36
C SER A 376 -16.24 -11.51 -7.85
N PRO A 377 -16.02 -12.83 -7.97
CA PRO A 377 -17.10 -13.78 -8.22
C PRO A 377 -18.24 -13.75 -7.17
N ALA A 378 -17.95 -13.31 -5.93
CA ALA A 378 -18.94 -13.16 -4.87
C ALA A 378 -19.68 -11.80 -4.91
N LYS A 379 -19.13 -10.82 -5.62
CA LYS A 379 -19.70 -9.48 -5.82
C LYS A 379 -19.43 -9.05 -7.25
N PRO A 380 -20.16 -9.59 -8.24
CA PRO A 380 -20.02 -9.17 -9.64
C PRO A 380 -20.55 -7.73 -9.80
N THR A 381 -19.89 -6.95 -10.66
CA THR A 381 -20.41 -5.65 -11.11
C THR A 381 -21.41 -5.84 -12.26
N ARG A 382 -22.21 -4.80 -12.55
CA ARG A 382 -23.16 -4.82 -13.67
C ARG A 382 -22.40 -4.76 -14.99
N GLY A 383 -22.44 -5.84 -15.76
CA GLY A 383 -21.83 -5.94 -17.09
C GLY A 383 -21.39 -7.38 -17.38
N ASP A 384 -21.65 -7.90 -18.56
CA ASP A 384 -21.22 -9.23 -18.97
C ASP A 384 -19.69 -9.34 -18.86
N ASN A 385 -19.22 -10.16 -17.94
CA ASN A 385 -17.81 -10.51 -17.73
C ASN A 385 -16.87 -9.34 -17.32
N GLY A 386 -17.35 -8.36 -16.55
CA GLY A 386 -16.50 -7.53 -15.71
C GLY A 386 -15.53 -6.59 -16.42
N ARG A 387 -15.80 -6.12 -17.66
CA ARG A 387 -14.89 -5.20 -18.38
C ARG A 387 -15.58 -4.08 -19.15
N ASP A 388 -16.85 -3.85 -18.91
CA ASP A 388 -17.52 -2.68 -19.48
C ASP A 388 -17.16 -1.42 -18.66
N THR A 389 -16.05 -0.80 -19.07
CA THR A 389 -15.53 0.40 -18.42
C THR A 389 -16.47 1.60 -18.56
N GLU A 390 -17.21 1.70 -19.66
CA GLU A 390 -18.13 2.80 -19.89
C GLU A 390 -19.37 2.69 -18.99
N ALA A 391 -19.94 1.50 -18.85
CA ALA A 391 -21.04 1.26 -17.92
C ALA A 391 -20.62 1.55 -16.48
N MET A 392 -19.38 1.18 -16.09
CA MET A 392 -18.85 1.47 -14.75
C MET A 392 -18.64 2.98 -14.53
N ILE A 393 -18.20 3.72 -15.53
CA ILE A 393 -18.08 5.19 -15.46
C ILE A 393 -19.45 5.81 -15.23
N GLU A 394 -20.48 5.40 -15.98
CA GLU A 394 -21.84 5.92 -15.81
C GLU A 394 -22.42 5.57 -14.43
N GLU A 395 -22.26 4.33 -13.98
CA GLU A 395 -22.71 3.91 -12.65
C GLU A 395 -21.98 4.72 -11.55
N THR A 396 -20.68 5.01 -11.75
CA THR A 396 -19.89 5.85 -10.85
C THR A 396 -20.43 7.29 -10.80
N ILE A 397 -20.75 7.88 -11.97
CA ILE A 397 -21.31 9.25 -12.02
C ILE A 397 -22.66 9.32 -11.30
N VAL A 398 -23.55 8.34 -11.53
CA VAL A 398 -24.82 8.22 -10.77
C VAL A 398 -24.56 8.08 -9.26
N GLY A 399 -23.56 7.26 -8.90
CA GLY A 399 -23.16 7.11 -7.51
C GLY A 399 -22.63 8.40 -6.87
N LEU A 400 -21.88 9.22 -7.62
CA LEU A 400 -21.41 10.54 -7.16
C LEU A 400 -22.58 11.51 -6.93
N GLU A 401 -23.60 11.49 -7.78
CA GLU A 401 -24.84 12.27 -7.60
C GLU A 401 -25.59 11.80 -6.35
N ASN A 402 -25.79 10.49 -6.21
CA ASN A 402 -26.50 9.89 -5.05
C ASN A 402 -25.77 10.16 -3.72
N ALA A 403 -24.43 10.22 -3.75
CA ALA A 403 -23.60 10.51 -2.59
C ALA A 403 -23.49 12.01 -2.27
N GLY A 404 -24.03 12.90 -3.14
CA GLY A 404 -23.96 14.35 -3.00
C GLY A 404 -22.57 14.94 -3.26
N LEU A 405 -21.72 14.25 -4.02
CA LEU A 405 -20.44 14.76 -4.49
C LEU A 405 -20.57 15.53 -5.82
N LEU A 406 -21.57 15.19 -6.62
CA LEU A 406 -22.05 15.98 -7.76
C LEU A 406 -23.41 16.56 -7.43
N GLU A 407 -23.58 17.86 -7.57
CA GLU A 407 -24.86 18.54 -7.43
C GLU A 407 -25.72 18.38 -8.71
N PRO A 408 -27.05 18.55 -8.61
CA PRO A 408 -27.93 18.50 -9.79
C PRO A 408 -27.43 19.43 -10.89
N GLY A 409 -27.22 18.87 -12.08
CA GLY A 409 -26.76 19.60 -13.26
C GLY A 409 -25.24 19.76 -13.37
N GLU A 410 -24.43 19.28 -12.43
CA GLU A 410 -22.95 19.34 -12.54
C GLU A 410 -22.35 18.35 -13.55
N ARG A 411 -23.09 17.35 -14.02
CA ARG A 411 -22.62 16.46 -15.12
C ARG A 411 -22.07 17.23 -16.32
N LYS A 412 -22.62 18.41 -16.65
CA LYS A 412 -22.13 19.27 -17.73
C LYS A 412 -20.71 19.81 -17.52
N ASN A 413 -20.23 19.77 -16.29
CA ASN A 413 -18.88 20.20 -15.91
C ASN A 413 -17.84 19.07 -16.04
N ILE A 414 -18.26 17.83 -16.32
CA ILE A 414 -17.35 16.71 -16.55
C ILE A 414 -16.63 16.96 -17.89
N VAL A 415 -15.30 16.99 -17.83
CA VAL A 415 -14.42 17.24 -18.99
C VAL A 415 -13.46 16.07 -19.25
N SER A 416 -13.27 15.21 -18.26
CA SER A 416 -12.48 13.99 -18.38
C SER A 416 -13.20 12.80 -17.73
N ARG A 417 -13.13 11.67 -18.41
CA ARG A 417 -13.68 10.37 -18.00
C ARG A 417 -12.58 9.34 -18.24
N TRP A 418 -12.10 8.74 -17.19
CA TRP A 418 -11.02 7.77 -17.26
C TRP A 418 -11.39 6.53 -16.44
N CYS A 419 -10.95 5.37 -16.89
CA CYS A 419 -11.14 4.13 -16.16
C CYS A 419 -9.94 3.21 -16.35
N TYR A 420 -9.49 2.62 -15.26
CA TYR A 420 -8.52 1.53 -15.26
C TYR A 420 -9.12 0.33 -14.53
N TYR A 421 -9.12 -0.82 -15.19
CA TYR A 421 -9.51 -2.08 -14.57
C TYR A 421 -8.27 -2.87 -14.16
N ALA A 422 -8.15 -3.18 -12.88
CA ALA A 422 -7.11 -4.01 -12.31
C ALA A 422 -7.65 -5.43 -12.06
N ASP A 423 -7.23 -6.42 -12.86
CA ASP A 423 -7.60 -7.83 -12.64
C ASP A 423 -7.23 -8.28 -11.21
N TYR A 424 -6.09 -7.84 -10.71
CA TYR A 424 -5.58 -8.07 -9.37
C TYR A 424 -5.47 -6.74 -8.63
N SER A 425 -6.47 -6.40 -7.79
CA SER A 425 -6.49 -5.19 -6.98
C SER A 425 -6.05 -5.46 -5.54
N TYR A 426 -6.72 -6.39 -4.87
CA TYR A 426 -6.40 -6.79 -3.49
C TYR A 426 -6.26 -8.31 -3.35
N PRO A 427 -5.15 -8.81 -2.76
CA PRO A 427 -5.04 -10.21 -2.33
C PRO A 427 -5.96 -10.40 -1.12
N THR A 428 -7.04 -11.16 -1.30
CA THR A 428 -8.01 -11.40 -0.21
C THR A 428 -7.35 -12.28 0.86
N PRO A 429 -7.29 -11.84 2.11
CA PRO A 429 -6.78 -12.65 3.22
C PRO A 429 -7.84 -13.66 3.65
N SER A 430 -8.12 -14.64 2.77
CA SER A 430 -9.11 -15.68 3.05
C SER A 430 -8.72 -16.56 4.23
N VAL A 431 -9.68 -17.28 4.82
CA VAL A 431 -9.42 -18.14 5.98
C VAL A 431 -8.40 -19.25 5.66
N GLU A 432 -8.30 -19.67 4.40
CA GLU A 432 -7.38 -20.72 3.92
C GLU A 432 -6.00 -20.19 3.52
N ARG A 433 -5.84 -18.85 3.36
CA ARG A 433 -4.63 -18.23 2.79
C ARG A 433 -3.33 -18.72 3.43
N ASP A 434 -3.26 -18.69 4.75
CA ASP A 434 -2.01 -18.96 5.46
C ASP A 434 -1.57 -20.40 5.30
N GLU A 435 -2.52 -21.35 5.31
CA GLU A 435 -2.24 -22.77 5.02
C GLU A 435 -1.72 -22.97 3.59
N ILE A 436 -2.33 -22.30 2.61
CA ILE A 436 -1.87 -22.32 1.21
C ILE A 436 -0.43 -21.83 1.10
N LEU A 437 -0.10 -20.71 1.74
CA LEU A 437 1.24 -20.13 1.69
C LEU A 437 2.31 -21.05 2.29
N THR A 438 1.99 -21.81 3.36
CA THR A 438 2.92 -22.79 3.95
C THR A 438 3.26 -23.95 3.02
N GLN A 439 2.43 -24.23 2.02
CA GLN A 439 2.69 -25.27 1.02
C GLN A 439 3.42 -24.71 -0.21
N VAL A 440 3.01 -23.54 -0.69
CA VAL A 440 3.45 -23.01 -1.98
C VAL A 440 4.81 -22.31 -1.87
N ILE A 441 5.04 -21.48 -0.85
CA ILE A 441 6.27 -20.70 -0.73
C ILE A 441 7.51 -21.57 -0.54
N PRO A 442 7.53 -22.58 0.37
CA PRO A 442 8.70 -23.45 0.51
C PRO A 442 9.00 -24.26 -0.77
N PHE A 443 7.97 -24.69 -1.52
CA PHE A 443 8.18 -25.34 -2.80
C PHE A 443 8.93 -24.42 -3.78
N LEU A 444 8.50 -23.18 -3.93
CA LEU A 444 9.15 -22.22 -4.82
C LEU A 444 10.61 -21.96 -4.39
N GLU A 445 10.82 -21.70 -3.10
CA GLU A 445 12.17 -21.42 -2.57
C GLU A 445 13.13 -22.63 -2.71
N SER A 446 12.62 -23.86 -2.67
CA SER A 446 13.44 -25.06 -2.95
C SER A 446 13.92 -25.13 -4.40
N HIS A 447 13.33 -24.34 -5.31
CA HIS A 447 13.71 -24.20 -6.72
C HIS A 447 14.39 -22.86 -7.03
N ASP A 448 14.93 -22.19 -6.01
CA ASP A 448 15.56 -20.86 -6.10
C ASP A 448 14.61 -19.76 -6.65
N ILE A 449 13.30 -19.90 -6.43
CA ILE A 449 12.27 -18.93 -6.80
C ILE A 449 11.72 -18.25 -5.54
N TYR A 450 12.00 -16.96 -5.41
CA TYR A 450 11.59 -16.13 -4.27
C TYR A 450 10.39 -15.28 -4.67
N SER A 451 9.19 -15.73 -4.28
CA SER A 451 7.96 -14.99 -4.57
C SER A 451 7.76 -13.89 -3.53
N ARG A 452 7.73 -12.61 -3.94
CA ARG A 452 7.65 -11.43 -3.06
C ARG A 452 6.69 -10.39 -3.61
N GLY A 453 6.27 -9.48 -2.74
CA GLY A 453 5.36 -8.39 -3.09
C GLY A 453 3.90 -8.72 -2.84
N ARG A 454 3.03 -7.76 -3.19
CA ARG A 454 1.60 -7.75 -2.86
C ARG A 454 0.89 -9.06 -3.23
N PHE A 455 1.08 -9.55 -4.45
CA PHE A 455 0.49 -10.78 -4.94
C PHE A 455 1.45 -11.97 -4.99
N GLY A 456 2.75 -11.72 -4.81
CA GLY A 456 3.73 -12.79 -4.68
C GLY A 456 3.69 -13.46 -3.31
N MET A 457 3.47 -12.68 -2.25
CA MET A 457 3.30 -13.21 -0.88
C MET A 457 1.85 -13.32 -0.43
N TRP A 458 0.90 -12.71 -1.15
CA TRP A 458 -0.53 -12.71 -0.80
C TRP A 458 -0.87 -12.23 0.61
N LYS A 459 0.05 -11.47 1.23
CA LYS A 459 -0.08 -10.89 2.58
C LYS A 459 -0.51 -9.44 2.50
N TYR A 460 -1.81 -9.17 2.63
CA TYR A 460 -2.34 -7.81 2.57
C TYR A 460 -1.80 -6.90 3.69
N GLU A 461 -1.58 -7.46 4.88
CA GLU A 461 -1.03 -6.78 6.05
C GLU A 461 0.30 -6.05 5.76
N VAL A 462 1.07 -6.54 4.81
CA VAL A 462 2.36 -5.98 4.39
C VAL A 462 2.38 -5.66 2.89
N SER A 463 1.26 -5.14 2.36
CA SER A 463 1.07 -4.85 0.93
C SER A 463 1.00 -3.37 0.59
N ASN A 464 1.27 -2.45 1.53
CA ASN A 464 1.46 -1.04 1.20
C ASN A 464 2.69 -0.86 0.33
N THR A 465 2.81 0.28 -0.32
CA THR A 465 3.90 0.53 -1.28
C THR A 465 5.28 0.49 -0.65
N ASP A 466 5.43 0.98 0.58
CA ASP A 466 6.66 0.90 1.37
C ASP A 466 7.00 -0.54 1.76
N HIS A 467 6.04 -1.29 2.30
CA HIS A 467 6.22 -2.70 2.63
C HIS A 467 6.62 -3.53 1.40
N THR A 468 5.94 -3.32 0.26
CA THR A 468 6.23 -4.10 -0.94
C THR A 468 7.60 -3.76 -1.55
N LEU A 469 8.04 -2.50 -1.48
CA LEU A 469 9.40 -2.13 -1.85
C LEU A 469 10.41 -2.83 -0.94
N MET A 470 10.17 -2.81 0.38
CA MET A 470 11.06 -3.44 1.35
C MET A 470 11.12 -4.95 1.22
N GLN A 471 10.03 -5.63 0.84
CA GLN A 471 10.10 -7.07 0.54
C GLN A 471 11.13 -7.38 -0.56
N GLY A 472 11.22 -6.54 -1.59
CA GLY A 472 12.26 -6.69 -2.61
C GLY A 472 13.68 -6.44 -2.07
N VAL A 473 13.84 -5.39 -1.29
CA VAL A 473 15.12 -5.02 -0.65
C VAL A 473 15.59 -6.11 0.32
N GLU A 474 14.70 -6.57 1.20
CA GLU A 474 15.01 -7.60 2.20
C GLU A 474 15.29 -8.97 1.57
N CYS A 475 14.60 -9.32 0.48
CA CYS A 475 14.90 -10.52 -0.29
C CYS A 475 16.35 -10.49 -0.83
N VAL A 476 16.79 -9.36 -1.39
CA VAL A 476 18.19 -9.18 -1.83
C VAL A 476 19.15 -9.23 -0.64
N ASN A 477 18.82 -8.59 0.47
CA ASN A 477 19.65 -8.64 1.67
C ASN A 477 19.79 -10.07 2.21
N ARG A 478 18.70 -10.87 2.20
CA ARG A 478 18.75 -12.29 2.57
C ARG A 478 19.68 -13.07 1.66
N LEU A 479 19.53 -12.89 0.35
CA LEU A 479 20.30 -13.63 -0.65
C LEU A 479 21.79 -13.31 -0.62
N LEU A 480 22.14 -12.02 -0.48
CA LEU A 480 23.53 -11.57 -0.60
C LEU A 480 24.24 -11.36 0.75
N LEU A 481 23.49 -10.96 1.78
CA LEU A 481 24.05 -10.59 3.08
C LEU A 481 23.70 -11.58 4.19
N GLY A 482 22.74 -12.49 3.94
CA GLY A 482 22.23 -13.44 4.96
C GLY A 482 21.40 -12.76 6.03
N GLU A 483 20.84 -11.57 5.77
CA GLU A 483 19.96 -10.85 6.69
C GLU A 483 18.54 -11.42 6.63
N PRO A 484 17.78 -11.46 7.74
CA PRO A 484 16.41 -11.97 7.74
C PRO A 484 15.46 -11.01 7.03
N GLU A 485 14.43 -11.56 6.39
CA GLU A 485 13.30 -10.78 5.84
C GLU A 485 12.29 -10.52 6.97
N THR A 486 12.26 -9.30 7.49
CA THR A 486 11.40 -8.92 8.63
C THR A 486 9.99 -8.58 8.20
N THR A 487 9.83 -7.92 7.05
CA THR A 487 8.52 -7.47 6.53
C THR A 487 7.58 -8.64 6.28
N ILE A 488 8.02 -9.70 5.61
CA ILE A 488 7.16 -10.87 5.33
C ILE A 488 6.90 -11.74 6.55
N GLY A 489 7.76 -11.65 7.57
CA GLY A 489 7.63 -12.34 8.86
C GLY A 489 6.74 -11.60 9.86
N MET A 490 6.23 -10.41 9.52
CA MET A 490 5.29 -9.72 10.40
C MET A 490 4.00 -10.52 10.56
N THR A 491 3.65 -10.81 11.80
CA THR A 491 2.36 -11.37 12.22
C THR A 491 1.77 -10.52 13.33
N TYR A 492 0.45 -10.52 13.44
CA TYR A 492 -0.26 -9.75 14.44
C TYR A 492 -1.04 -10.70 15.35
N GLN A 493 -0.83 -10.57 16.67
CA GLN A 493 -1.60 -11.33 17.66
C GLN A 493 -2.70 -10.46 18.24
N ILE A 494 -3.94 -10.98 18.21
CA ILE A 494 -5.11 -10.31 18.76
C ILE A 494 -5.08 -10.50 20.29
N THR A 495 -5.01 -9.40 21.01
CA THR A 495 -5.10 -9.37 22.47
C THR A 495 -6.55 -9.44 22.95
N GLN A 496 -6.77 -9.66 24.25
CA GLN A 496 -8.12 -9.79 24.83
C GLN A 496 -8.97 -8.52 24.69
N ASP A 497 -8.34 -7.35 24.62
CA ASP A 497 -9.00 -6.06 24.36
C ASP A 497 -9.20 -5.76 22.86
N GLY A 498 -8.91 -6.72 21.98
CA GLY A 498 -9.05 -6.58 20.55
C GLY A 498 -7.94 -5.79 19.85
N ARG A 499 -6.94 -5.34 20.61
CA ARG A 499 -5.75 -4.69 20.05
C ARG A 499 -4.82 -5.73 19.46
N GLU A 500 -4.05 -5.33 18.47
CA GLU A 500 -3.03 -6.17 17.90
C GLU A 500 -1.65 -5.68 18.29
N ALA A 501 -0.84 -6.61 18.81
CA ALA A 501 0.58 -6.40 18.98
C ALA A 501 1.30 -7.03 17.78
N ALA A 502 2.16 -6.28 17.11
CA ALA A 502 3.05 -6.84 16.10
C ALA A 502 4.01 -7.83 16.77
N VAL A 503 3.95 -9.08 16.32
CA VAL A 503 4.90 -10.11 16.74
C VAL A 503 5.83 -10.37 15.56
N HIS A 504 7.10 -10.07 15.74
CA HIS A 504 8.13 -10.51 14.81
C HIS A 504 8.38 -12.01 15.05
N GLU A 505 7.79 -12.86 14.22
CA GLU A 505 8.28 -14.23 14.14
C GLU A 505 9.71 -14.20 13.60
N ARG A 506 10.68 -14.53 14.44
CA ARG A 506 11.98 -14.99 13.94
C ARG A 506 11.65 -16.16 13.05
N SER A 507 11.99 -16.07 11.76
CA SER A 507 11.74 -17.13 10.79
C SER A 507 12.19 -18.46 11.39
N ALA A 508 11.24 -19.35 11.68
CA ALA A 508 11.50 -20.71 12.17
C ALA A 508 12.13 -21.60 11.08
N GLN A 509 12.79 -21.01 10.09
CA GLN A 509 13.47 -21.66 8.98
C GLN A 509 14.99 -21.73 9.14
N ALA A 510 15.48 -21.79 10.37
CA ALA A 510 16.83 -22.26 10.62
C ALA A 510 16.79 -23.79 10.71
N GLY A 511 16.66 -24.52 9.58
CA GLY A 511 16.60 -25.98 9.69
C GLY A 511 16.61 -26.78 8.41
N SER A 512 16.73 -26.21 7.24
CA SER A 512 16.96 -27.00 6.03
C SER A 512 17.93 -26.28 5.10
N GLY A 513 19.16 -26.74 5.07
CA GLY A 513 20.20 -26.56 4.05
C GLY A 513 20.25 -25.23 3.33
N GLU A 514 20.64 -24.14 4.00
CA GLU A 514 20.91 -22.88 3.36
C GLU A 514 22.02 -23.01 2.31
N LYS A 515 21.69 -22.91 1.05
CA LYS A 515 22.66 -22.61 0.01
C LYS A 515 23.04 -21.11 0.15
N ARG A 516 24.04 -20.83 0.96
CA ARG A 516 24.67 -19.52 0.99
C ARG A 516 25.44 -19.30 -0.30
N LEU A 517 25.19 -18.18 -0.98
CA LEU A 517 26.16 -17.66 -1.92
C LEU A 517 27.45 -17.40 -1.14
N SER A 518 28.54 -18.10 -1.45
CA SER A 518 29.79 -18.08 -0.69
C SER A 518 30.36 -16.67 -0.59
N LYS A 519 30.50 -16.16 0.63
CA LYS A 519 31.11 -14.87 0.96
C LYS A 519 32.60 -15.04 1.20
N PRO A 520 33.48 -14.13 0.72
CA PRO A 520 34.79 -13.98 1.32
C PRO A 520 34.66 -13.38 2.73
N ALA A 521 35.31 -13.96 3.71
CA ALA A 521 35.25 -13.57 5.11
C ALA A 521 35.79 -12.14 5.33
N ALA A 522 34.94 -11.23 5.82
CA ALA A 522 35.33 -9.94 6.36
C ALA A 522 34.85 -9.80 7.81
N ALA A 523 35.73 -9.33 8.66
CA ALA A 523 35.61 -9.25 10.12
C ALA A 523 34.46 -8.31 10.57
N GLN A 524 33.72 -8.76 11.58
CA GLN A 524 32.70 -7.98 12.26
C GLN A 524 33.34 -7.02 13.27
N THR A 525 32.96 -5.74 13.23
CA THR A 525 33.15 -4.77 14.32
C THR A 525 31.80 -4.25 14.79
N PRO A 526 31.56 -4.08 16.11
CA PRO A 526 30.26 -3.71 16.65
C PRO A 526 29.94 -2.23 16.42
N VAL A 527 28.67 -1.92 16.14
CA VAL A 527 28.12 -0.57 15.97
C VAL A 527 27.83 0.04 17.35
N PRO A 528 28.31 1.26 17.69
CA PRO A 528 27.95 1.93 18.92
C PRO A 528 26.53 2.55 18.84
N GLN A 529 25.75 2.34 19.91
CA GLN A 529 24.46 3.02 20.13
C GLN A 529 24.68 4.53 20.36
N THR A 530 24.03 5.37 19.57
CA THR A 530 24.01 6.83 19.78
C THR A 530 22.96 7.21 20.81
N ARG A 531 23.39 7.93 21.86
CA ARG A 531 22.54 8.54 22.89
C ARG A 531 21.75 9.71 22.29
N ALA A 532 20.47 9.82 22.70
CA ALA A 532 19.59 10.94 22.38
C ALA A 532 20.17 12.28 22.89
N ALA A 533 20.06 13.32 22.06
CA ALA A 533 20.45 14.69 22.41
C ALA A 533 19.39 15.33 23.32
N ASN A 534 19.81 15.95 24.42
CA ASN A 534 18.96 16.75 25.30
C ASN A 534 18.69 18.13 24.67
N LEU A 535 17.42 18.46 24.50
CA LEU A 535 16.95 19.80 24.12
C LEU A 535 16.64 20.59 25.37
N GLY A 536 17.36 21.68 25.62
CA GLY A 536 17.07 22.66 26.66
C GLY A 536 16.26 23.84 26.07
N VAL A 537 15.11 24.16 26.65
CA VAL A 537 14.29 25.34 26.28
C VAL A 537 14.51 26.41 27.33
N THR A 538 14.95 27.61 26.88
CA THR A 538 15.07 28.80 27.74
C THR A 538 14.08 29.88 27.28
N ALA A 539 13.78 30.85 28.14
CA ALA A 539 12.80 31.93 27.87
C ALA A 539 13.11 32.80 26.64
N ASP A 540 14.32 32.72 26.08
CA ASP A 540 14.80 33.59 24.97
C ASP A 540 15.00 32.84 23.63
N GLY A 541 14.66 31.57 23.51
CA GLY A 541 14.76 30.79 22.26
C GLY A 541 15.19 29.33 22.48
N VAL A 542 15.21 28.54 21.40
CA VAL A 542 15.65 27.14 21.42
C VAL A 542 17.15 27.06 21.21
N GLU A 543 17.87 26.49 22.15
CA GLU A 543 19.31 26.27 22.08
C GLU A 543 19.61 24.90 21.49
N VAL A 544 20.29 24.86 20.33
CA VAL A 544 20.72 23.62 19.67
C VAL A 544 22.24 23.51 19.80
N GLN A 545 22.71 22.48 20.48
CA GLN A 545 24.13 22.19 20.62
C GLN A 545 24.54 21.16 19.56
N VAL A 546 25.32 21.60 18.59
CA VAL A 546 25.90 20.71 17.55
C VAL A 546 27.37 20.51 17.90
N PRO A 547 27.85 19.26 18.03
CA PRO A 547 29.27 19.00 18.33
C PRO A 547 30.18 19.55 17.18
N GLY A 548 31.08 20.47 17.53
CA GLY A 548 32.10 21.00 16.62
C GLY A 548 31.80 22.36 15.97
N VAL A 549 30.69 23.04 16.34
CA VAL A 549 30.35 24.36 15.82
C VAL A 549 30.04 25.31 16.98
N ALA A 550 30.45 26.60 16.84
CA ALA A 550 30.18 27.65 17.82
C ALA A 550 28.66 27.88 17.98
N ARG A 551 28.26 28.19 19.22
CA ARG A 551 26.88 28.42 19.69
C ARG A 551 26.01 29.18 18.69
N VAL A 552 24.89 28.61 18.24
CA VAL A 552 23.91 29.28 17.39
C VAL A 552 22.59 29.41 18.16
N VAL A 553 22.15 30.66 18.40
CA VAL A 553 20.85 30.96 19.01
C VAL A 553 19.89 31.41 17.90
N VAL A 554 18.81 30.64 17.66
CA VAL A 554 17.78 30.98 16.71
C VAL A 554 16.69 31.78 17.43
N ARG A 555 16.57 33.08 17.13
CA ARG A 555 15.49 33.94 17.65
C ARG A 555 14.32 33.98 16.66
N PRO A 556 13.05 33.85 17.11
CA PRO A 556 11.92 34.07 16.22
C PRO A 556 11.87 35.55 15.74
N ARG A 557 11.66 35.75 14.45
CA ARG A 557 11.41 37.08 13.89
C ARG A 557 10.07 37.60 14.42
N ALA A 558 10.08 38.81 14.99
CA ALA A 558 8.88 39.49 15.41
C ALA A 558 7.94 39.72 14.22
N ALA A 559 6.68 39.28 14.38
CA ALA A 559 5.60 39.63 13.45
C ALA A 559 5.34 41.13 13.52
N GLY A 560 5.67 41.85 12.45
CA GLY A 560 5.31 43.25 12.28
C GLY A 560 3.82 43.37 12.05
N ALA A 561 3.18 44.13 12.92
CA ALA A 561 1.82 44.61 12.76
C ALA A 561 1.70 45.49 11.50
N VAL A 562 0.73 45.18 10.62
CA VAL A 562 0.20 46.11 9.65
C VAL A 562 -1.23 46.43 10.06
N LEU A 563 -1.41 47.63 10.56
CA LEU A 563 -2.70 48.29 10.77
C LEU A 563 -3.15 48.93 9.46
N ALA A 564 -4.40 48.69 9.15
CA ALA A 564 -5.41 49.53 8.48
C ALA A 564 -5.02 50.40 7.27
N ALA A 565 -5.60 50.16 6.14
CA ALA A 565 -6.57 51.02 5.48
C ALA A 565 -7.38 50.19 4.48
#